data_a456a86b2d2bcce8d8353b5d9522358f
#
_entry.id   a456a86b2d2bcce8d8353b5d9522358f
#
_cell.length_a   1.000
_cell.length_b   1.000
_cell.length_c   1.000
_cell.angle_alpha   90.00
_cell.angle_beta   90.00
_cell.angle_gamma   90.00
#
_symmetry.space_group_name_H-M   'P 1'
#
loop_
_entity.id
_entity.type
_entity.pdbx_description
1 polymer ?
#
loop_
_entity_poly.entity_id
_entity_poly.type
_entity_poly.pdbx_seq_one_letter_code
_entity_poly.pdbx_strand_id
1 'polypeptide(L)'
;MNRARRTVPLYLLIGLTLSPYRLLAQEMDHSKMHMPASPEASPSPQPRIEAAEEKAIDHSKMGHGMGADSDGPMPMDHAAMNHGDEAAAPSQPRTPIPVVTDADRAAAAPPLGGHPPHDNSIQQYVLLDRLEGWDADPGAGTAWAVQGWLGTDLDRLWLRSEGERVDGHTESADVEVLYGRSVARWWDVVAGIRHDFAPGGSQDFAAIGVMGLAPYLFEVQATGYIGQSGQTAARIEVEYEMLLTNRLILQPVLEADFYGRNDPQRGIGSGLSTAEAGLRLRYEISRQFAPYLGIVHERAFGRTADFREEEGEDASDTRVVAGFRLWF
;
A
#
# COMPACT_ATOMS: atom_id res chain seq x y z
N MET A 1 37.84 44.38 18.82
CA MET A 1 36.73 44.85 17.95
C MET A 1 36.13 43.59 17.31
N ASN A 2 35.15 42.96 17.98
CA ASN A 2 34.44 41.76 17.52
C ASN A 2 33.17 42.16 16.75
N ARG A 3 33.16 41.90 15.44
CA ARG A 3 31.95 42.01 14.62
C ARG A 3 31.23 40.67 14.69
N ALA A 4 30.19 40.60 15.49
CA ALA A 4 29.23 39.50 15.46
C ALA A 4 28.52 39.50 14.10
N ARG A 5 28.67 38.47 13.30
CA ARG A 5 27.84 38.24 12.11
C ARG A 5 26.51 37.67 12.60
N ARG A 6 25.47 38.44 12.46
CA ARG A 6 24.09 38.00 12.65
C ARG A 6 23.70 37.15 11.43
N THR A 7 23.59 35.84 11.62
CA THR A 7 22.93 34.95 10.68
C THR A 7 21.43 35.14 10.83
N VAL A 8 20.76 35.58 9.79
CA VAL A 8 19.31 35.67 9.70
C VAL A 8 18.81 34.28 9.33
N PRO A 9 17.95 33.63 10.13
CA PRO A 9 17.35 32.36 9.72
C PRO A 9 16.35 32.63 8.60
N LEU A 10 16.59 32.06 7.45
CA LEU A 10 15.65 32.03 6.33
C LEU A 10 14.52 31.05 6.68
N TYR A 11 13.45 31.53 7.26
CA TYR A 11 12.22 30.74 7.38
C TYR A 11 11.61 30.60 5.98
N LEU A 12 11.84 29.45 5.34
CA LEU A 12 11.09 29.06 4.16
C LEU A 12 9.68 28.67 4.63
N LEU A 13 8.80 29.65 4.69
CA LEU A 13 7.37 29.44 4.90
C LEU A 13 6.81 28.86 3.61
N ILE A 14 6.81 27.53 3.48
CA ILE A 14 5.99 26.86 2.47
C ILE A 14 4.54 27.06 2.92
N GLY A 15 3.97 28.18 2.52
CA GLY A 15 2.55 28.43 2.60
C GLY A 15 1.84 27.48 1.63
N LEU A 16 1.51 26.29 2.10
CA LEU A 16 0.53 25.43 1.44
C LEU A 16 -0.80 26.16 1.54
N THR A 17 -1.10 27.01 0.57
CA THR A 17 -2.45 27.56 0.42
C THR A 17 -3.33 26.39 -0.03
N LEU A 18 -3.93 25.72 0.94
CA LEU A 18 -5.09 24.87 0.74
C LEU A 18 -6.22 25.75 0.21
N SER A 19 -6.21 26.05 -1.07
CA SER A 19 -7.40 26.53 -1.74
C SER A 19 -8.40 25.38 -1.70
N PRO A 20 -9.57 25.56 -1.07
CA PRO A 20 -10.63 24.59 -1.22
C PRO A 20 -11.11 24.68 -2.67
N TYR A 21 -10.55 23.87 -3.54
CA TYR A 21 -11.21 23.57 -4.78
C TYR A 21 -12.53 22.91 -4.39
N ARG A 22 -13.60 23.71 -4.37
CA ARG A 22 -14.94 23.17 -4.43
C ARG A 22 -14.95 22.31 -5.70
N LEU A 23 -14.99 21.00 -5.52
CA LEU A 23 -15.52 20.11 -6.55
C LEU A 23 -16.90 20.68 -6.86
N LEU A 24 -16.99 21.40 -7.97
CA LEU A 24 -18.26 21.61 -8.64
C LEU A 24 -18.68 20.23 -9.13
N ALA A 25 -19.36 19.50 -8.26
CA ALA A 25 -20.23 18.43 -8.71
C ALA A 25 -21.13 19.09 -9.75
N GLN A 26 -20.87 18.86 -11.02
CA GLN A 26 -21.84 19.16 -12.07
C GLN A 26 -23.05 18.31 -11.72
N GLU A 27 -24.05 18.95 -11.11
CA GLU A 27 -25.40 18.41 -11.09
C GLU A 27 -25.79 18.20 -12.54
N MET A 28 -25.68 16.95 -12.99
CA MET A 28 -26.28 16.58 -14.28
C MET A 28 -27.79 16.69 -14.12
N ASP A 29 -28.34 17.74 -14.74
CA ASP A 29 -29.78 17.97 -14.85
C ASP A 29 -30.39 16.84 -15.70
N HIS A 30 -30.86 15.80 -15.04
CA HIS A 30 -31.52 14.66 -15.67
C HIS A 30 -32.87 15.01 -16.32
N SER A 31 -33.39 16.26 -16.17
CA SER A 31 -34.64 16.70 -16.76
C SER A 31 -34.59 16.86 -18.28
N LYS A 32 -33.40 16.81 -18.88
CA LYS A 32 -33.20 16.94 -20.34
C LYS A 32 -32.93 15.63 -21.06
N MET A 33 -32.94 14.49 -20.38
CA MET A 33 -32.87 13.20 -21.03
C MET A 33 -34.27 12.85 -21.54
N HIS A 34 -34.55 13.23 -22.76
CA HIS A 34 -35.72 12.78 -23.50
C HIS A 34 -35.49 11.31 -23.90
N MET A 35 -36.02 10.37 -23.11
CA MET A 35 -36.05 8.97 -23.51
C MET A 35 -37.12 8.84 -24.63
N PRO A 36 -36.80 8.28 -25.79
CA PRO A 36 -37.82 7.93 -26.74
C PRO A 36 -38.73 6.87 -26.12
N ALA A 37 -40.04 7.09 -26.19
CA ALA A 37 -41.06 6.18 -25.67
C ALA A 37 -40.84 4.79 -26.26
N SER A 38 -40.70 3.79 -25.39
CA SER A 38 -40.67 2.38 -25.79
C SER A 38 -41.99 2.03 -26.47
N PRO A 39 -41.97 1.28 -27.60
CA PRO A 39 -43.21 0.80 -28.18
C PRO A 39 -43.89 -0.15 -27.20
N GLU A 40 -45.20 0.04 -27.04
CA GLU A 40 -46.09 -0.78 -26.22
C GLU A 40 -45.90 -2.26 -26.57
N ALA A 41 -45.36 -3.03 -25.63
CA ALA A 41 -45.27 -4.47 -25.76
C ALA A 41 -46.67 -5.06 -25.48
N SER A 42 -47.24 -5.72 -26.47
CA SER A 42 -48.46 -6.56 -26.32
C SER A 42 -48.23 -7.62 -25.23
N PRO A 43 -49.26 -7.90 -24.41
CA PRO A 43 -49.07 -8.86 -23.32
C PRO A 43 -48.89 -10.28 -23.85
N SER A 44 -47.77 -10.88 -23.60
CA SER A 44 -47.50 -12.29 -23.80
C SER A 44 -48.33 -13.13 -22.80
N PRO A 45 -48.92 -14.27 -23.23
CA PRO A 45 -49.67 -15.12 -22.32
C PRO A 45 -48.77 -15.74 -21.27
N GLN A 46 -49.09 -15.57 -19.99
CA GLN A 46 -48.43 -16.22 -18.87
C GLN A 46 -48.70 -17.74 -18.91
N PRO A 47 -47.69 -18.59 -18.76
CA PRO A 47 -47.92 -20.00 -18.54
C PRO A 47 -48.52 -20.23 -17.15
N ARG A 48 -49.68 -20.91 -17.12
CA ARG A 48 -50.35 -21.34 -15.90
C ARG A 48 -49.48 -22.37 -15.20
N ILE A 49 -48.95 -22.03 -14.01
CA ILE A 49 -48.22 -22.96 -13.16
C ILE A 49 -49.30 -23.84 -12.46
N GLU A 50 -49.40 -25.09 -12.89
CA GLU A 50 -50.11 -26.11 -12.13
C GLU A 50 -49.27 -26.45 -10.90
N ALA A 51 -49.95 -26.43 -9.74
CA ALA A 51 -49.34 -26.76 -8.46
C ALA A 51 -48.88 -28.22 -8.47
N ALA A 52 -47.56 -28.43 -8.48
CA ALA A 52 -46.97 -29.74 -8.22
C ALA A 52 -46.95 -29.98 -6.72
N GLU A 53 -47.57 -31.05 -6.27
CA GLU A 53 -47.63 -31.53 -4.89
C GLU A 53 -46.22 -31.69 -4.31
N GLU A 54 -46.00 -31.08 -3.16
CA GLU A 54 -44.82 -31.19 -2.32
C GLU A 54 -44.77 -32.60 -1.69
N LYS A 55 -44.01 -33.52 -2.30
CA LYS A 55 -43.68 -34.80 -1.69
C LYS A 55 -42.64 -34.60 -0.60
N ALA A 56 -43.10 -34.70 0.66
CA ALA A 56 -42.25 -34.75 1.84
C ALA A 56 -41.25 -35.92 1.71
N ILE A 57 -39.97 -35.60 1.83
CA ILE A 57 -38.87 -36.57 1.89
C ILE A 57 -38.81 -37.14 3.32
N ASP A 58 -39.16 -38.42 3.46
CA ASP A 58 -39.05 -39.18 4.70
C ASP A 58 -37.58 -39.52 5.04
N HIS A 59 -37.04 -38.85 6.03
CA HIS A 59 -35.64 -39.03 6.51
C HIS A 59 -35.47 -40.23 7.47
N SER A 60 -36.49 -41.03 7.73
CA SER A 60 -36.47 -42.12 8.72
C SER A 60 -35.72 -43.37 8.29
N LYS A 61 -35.12 -43.41 7.09
CA LYS A 61 -34.38 -44.59 6.54
C LYS A 61 -32.86 -44.45 6.48
N MET A 62 -32.26 -43.41 7.10
CA MET A 62 -30.80 -43.39 7.28
C MET A 62 -30.42 -44.06 8.61
N GLY A 63 -30.40 -45.41 8.59
CA GLY A 63 -29.92 -46.21 9.69
C GLY A 63 -28.40 -46.15 9.81
N HIS A 64 -27.89 -45.50 10.85
CA HIS A 64 -26.51 -45.69 11.28
C HIS A 64 -26.42 -47.00 12.09
N GLY A 65 -26.04 -48.09 11.42
CA GLY A 65 -25.64 -49.31 12.08
C GLY A 65 -24.19 -49.18 12.61
N MET A 66 -24.04 -49.02 13.94
CA MET A 66 -22.79 -49.33 14.60
C MET A 66 -22.67 -50.86 14.70
N GLY A 67 -21.65 -51.40 14.06
CA GLY A 67 -21.22 -52.81 14.23
C GLY A 67 -19.71 -52.79 14.46
N ALA A 68 -19.34 -53.25 15.68
CA ALA A 68 -17.95 -53.41 16.13
C ALA A 68 -17.33 -54.66 15.55
N ASP A 69 -15.98 -54.62 15.45
CA ASP A 69 -15.02 -55.73 15.44
C ASP A 69 -14.93 -56.66 14.21
N SER A 70 -13.84 -56.48 13.47
CA SER A 70 -12.88 -57.55 13.22
C SER A 70 -11.62 -57.06 12.46
N ASP A 71 -10.47 -57.30 13.11
CA ASP A 71 -9.11 -57.19 12.57
C ASP A 71 -8.91 -58.09 11.34
N GLY A 72 -8.28 -57.52 10.30
CA GLY A 72 -7.70 -58.26 9.19
C GLY A 72 -7.42 -57.39 7.98
N PRO A 73 -6.15 -57.28 7.48
CA PRO A 73 -5.87 -56.55 6.27
C PRO A 73 -6.41 -57.33 5.07
N MET A 74 -7.47 -56.80 4.45
CA MET A 74 -7.94 -57.29 3.16
C MET A 74 -7.04 -56.75 2.07
N PRO A 75 -6.51 -57.56 1.17
CA PRO A 75 -5.82 -57.09 -0.02
C PRO A 75 -6.85 -56.44 -0.94
N MET A 76 -6.66 -55.15 -1.21
CA MET A 76 -7.44 -54.48 -2.25
C MET A 76 -6.93 -54.93 -3.63
N ASP A 77 -7.73 -55.73 -4.29
CA ASP A 77 -7.52 -56.11 -5.70
C ASP A 77 -7.92 -54.92 -6.59
N HIS A 78 -6.94 -54.12 -7.02
CA HIS A 78 -7.13 -53.01 -7.95
C HIS A 78 -7.48 -53.40 -9.38
N ALA A 79 -7.54 -54.70 -9.68
CA ALA A 79 -7.84 -55.20 -11.02
C ALA A 79 -9.34 -55.18 -11.39
N ALA A 80 -10.23 -54.89 -10.41
CA ALA A 80 -11.68 -54.84 -10.65
C ALA A 80 -12.23 -53.45 -10.91
N MET A 81 -11.42 -52.37 -10.90
CA MET A 81 -11.86 -51.07 -11.37
C MET A 81 -11.75 -50.99 -12.89
N ASN A 82 -12.74 -51.54 -13.54
CA ASN A 82 -12.93 -51.38 -14.98
C ASN A 82 -13.40 -49.94 -15.22
N HIS A 83 -12.43 -49.02 -15.42
CA HIS A 83 -12.72 -47.71 -16.01
C HIS A 83 -13.04 -47.96 -17.50
N GLY A 84 -14.28 -48.29 -17.76
CA GLY A 84 -14.78 -48.25 -19.13
C GLY A 84 -14.52 -46.84 -19.65
N ASP A 85 -13.82 -46.77 -20.79
CA ASP A 85 -13.72 -45.55 -21.62
C ASP A 85 -15.10 -45.13 -22.12
N GLU A 86 -15.96 -44.77 -21.19
CA GLU A 86 -17.15 -43.99 -21.50
C GLU A 86 -16.63 -42.57 -21.65
N ALA A 87 -16.39 -42.18 -22.91
CA ALA A 87 -16.09 -40.80 -23.26
C ALA A 87 -17.13 -39.92 -22.56
N ALA A 88 -16.73 -39.24 -21.48
CA ALA A 88 -17.60 -38.39 -20.71
C ALA A 88 -18.23 -37.37 -21.67
N ALA A 89 -19.53 -37.49 -21.87
CA ALA A 89 -20.28 -36.52 -22.66
C ALA A 89 -19.93 -35.13 -22.12
N PRO A 90 -19.61 -34.17 -22.99
CA PRO A 90 -19.22 -32.85 -22.54
C PRO A 90 -20.27 -32.35 -21.53
N SER A 91 -19.84 -32.09 -20.30
CA SER A 91 -20.73 -31.64 -19.23
C SER A 91 -21.39 -30.34 -19.69
N GLN A 92 -22.68 -30.42 -20.06
CA GLN A 92 -23.44 -29.23 -20.40
C GLN A 92 -23.46 -28.32 -19.17
N PRO A 93 -23.28 -27.00 -19.35
CA PRO A 93 -23.37 -26.07 -18.25
C PRO A 93 -24.72 -26.25 -17.53
N ARG A 94 -24.71 -26.22 -16.20
CA ARG A 94 -25.93 -26.39 -15.37
C ARG A 94 -26.99 -25.33 -15.63
N THR A 95 -26.56 -24.19 -16.16
CA THR A 95 -27.45 -23.10 -16.62
C THR A 95 -27.30 -22.94 -18.12
N PRO A 96 -28.43 -22.83 -18.87
CA PRO A 96 -28.33 -22.57 -20.30
C PRO A 96 -27.52 -21.31 -20.56
N ILE A 97 -26.48 -21.41 -21.37
CA ILE A 97 -25.76 -20.23 -21.83
C ILE A 97 -26.62 -19.62 -22.94
N PRO A 98 -27.09 -18.35 -22.79
CA PRO A 98 -27.86 -17.71 -23.83
C PRO A 98 -27.07 -17.67 -25.14
N VAL A 99 -27.75 -17.90 -26.25
CA VAL A 99 -27.13 -17.74 -27.57
C VAL A 99 -26.88 -16.25 -27.78
N VAL A 100 -25.61 -15.91 -28.05
CA VAL A 100 -25.21 -14.53 -28.31
C VAL A 100 -25.90 -14.06 -29.61
N THR A 101 -26.75 -13.06 -29.47
CA THR A 101 -27.50 -12.46 -30.60
C THR A 101 -26.66 -11.38 -31.31
N ASP A 102 -27.11 -10.95 -32.49
CA ASP A 102 -26.48 -9.83 -33.19
C ASP A 102 -26.64 -8.50 -32.42
N ALA A 103 -27.74 -8.38 -31.64
CA ALA A 103 -27.92 -7.25 -30.73
C ALA A 103 -26.88 -7.24 -29.62
N ASP A 104 -26.55 -8.38 -29.04
CA ASP A 104 -25.51 -8.50 -28.01
C ASP A 104 -24.12 -8.14 -28.60
N ARG A 105 -23.84 -8.60 -29.82
CA ARG A 105 -22.59 -8.26 -30.53
C ARG A 105 -22.51 -6.76 -30.86
N ALA A 106 -23.62 -6.16 -31.26
CA ALA A 106 -23.69 -4.71 -31.51
C ALA A 106 -23.52 -3.89 -30.22
N ALA A 107 -24.12 -4.36 -29.11
CA ALA A 107 -23.97 -3.72 -27.81
C ALA A 107 -22.54 -3.87 -27.22
N ALA A 108 -21.83 -4.95 -27.57
CA ALA A 108 -20.44 -5.16 -27.16
C ALA A 108 -19.43 -4.38 -28.02
N ALA A 109 -19.85 -3.88 -29.19
CA ALA A 109 -18.99 -3.03 -30.01
C ALA A 109 -18.89 -1.63 -29.39
N PRO A 110 -17.68 -1.06 -29.21
CA PRO A 110 -17.56 0.29 -28.71
C PRO A 110 -18.27 1.26 -29.69
N PRO A 111 -19.02 2.26 -29.18
CA PRO A 111 -19.65 3.25 -30.03
C PRO A 111 -18.60 3.94 -30.91
N LEU A 112 -18.91 4.11 -32.20
CA LEU A 112 -18.10 4.89 -33.14
C LEU A 112 -18.02 6.34 -32.60
N GLY A 113 -16.88 6.72 -32.07
CA GLY A 113 -16.69 7.96 -31.32
C GLY A 113 -16.51 7.72 -29.82
N GLY A 114 -16.03 6.53 -29.47
CA GLY A 114 -15.72 6.15 -28.09
C GLY A 114 -14.96 7.24 -27.34
N HIS A 115 -15.28 7.41 -26.07
CA HIS A 115 -14.55 8.30 -25.19
C HIS A 115 -13.06 8.01 -25.35
N PRO A 116 -12.22 9.04 -25.58
CA PRO A 116 -10.77 8.82 -25.55
C PRO A 116 -10.45 8.14 -24.21
N PRO A 117 -9.62 7.10 -24.22
CA PRO A 117 -9.20 6.46 -22.98
C PRO A 117 -8.66 7.56 -22.06
N HIS A 118 -9.24 7.69 -20.87
CA HIS A 118 -8.80 8.67 -19.86
C HIS A 118 -7.46 8.25 -19.22
N ASP A 119 -6.80 7.25 -19.76
CA ASP A 119 -5.58 6.61 -19.28
C ASP A 119 -4.37 7.56 -19.20
N ASN A 120 -4.49 8.78 -19.73
CA ASN A 120 -3.44 9.77 -19.72
C ASN A 120 -3.83 11.06 -18.96
N SER A 121 -4.85 10.99 -18.12
CA SER A 121 -5.22 12.11 -17.25
C SER A 121 -4.19 12.31 -16.14
N ILE A 122 -3.88 13.58 -15.84
CA ILE A 122 -3.00 13.89 -14.71
C ILE A 122 -3.78 13.65 -13.42
N GLN A 123 -3.23 12.82 -12.58
CA GLN A 123 -3.71 12.49 -11.25
C GLN A 123 -2.73 13.04 -10.21
N GLN A 124 -3.21 13.19 -8.99
CA GLN A 124 -2.38 13.55 -7.83
C GLN A 124 -2.78 12.73 -6.61
N TYR A 125 -1.82 12.51 -5.75
CA TYR A 125 -2.00 11.83 -4.48
C TYR A 125 -1.06 12.42 -3.44
N VAL A 126 -1.53 12.60 -2.22
CA VAL A 126 -0.72 13.04 -1.09
C VAL A 126 -1.05 12.15 0.10
N LEU A 127 -0.02 11.60 0.71
CA LEU A 127 -0.09 10.77 1.90
C LEU A 127 0.80 11.36 2.98
N LEU A 128 0.24 11.76 4.09
CA LEU A 128 0.93 11.88 5.36
C LEU A 128 0.83 10.51 6.03
N ASP A 129 1.83 9.68 5.80
CA ASP A 129 1.84 8.30 6.28
C ASP A 129 2.05 8.23 7.78
N ARG A 130 3.01 9.01 8.27
CA ARG A 130 3.35 9.11 9.69
C ARG A 130 3.40 10.58 10.11
N LEU A 131 2.67 10.91 11.16
CA LEU A 131 2.93 12.05 12.02
C LEU A 131 2.70 11.55 13.44
N GLU A 132 3.77 11.23 14.12
CA GLU A 132 3.74 10.56 15.41
C GLU A 132 4.60 11.26 16.44
N GLY A 133 4.25 11.03 17.70
CA GLY A 133 5.00 11.53 18.84
C GLY A 133 5.13 10.48 19.92
N TRP A 134 6.18 10.60 20.74
CA TRP A 134 6.45 9.74 21.88
C TRP A 134 7.10 10.52 23.02
N ASP A 135 7.08 9.91 24.18
CA ASP A 135 7.80 10.39 25.35
C ASP A 135 9.26 9.96 25.23
N ALA A 136 10.17 10.91 25.12
CA ALA A 136 11.60 10.67 25.02
C ALA A 136 12.28 11.11 26.33
N ASP A 137 13.37 10.49 26.69
CA ASP A 137 14.19 10.86 27.85
C ASP A 137 15.60 11.33 27.38
N PRO A 138 15.86 12.66 27.34
CA PRO A 138 14.98 13.75 27.78
C PRO A 138 13.96 14.19 26.71
N GLY A 139 12.85 14.77 27.15
CA GLY A 139 11.92 15.57 26.35
C GLY A 139 10.87 14.79 25.60
N ALA A 140 10.57 15.18 24.37
CA ALA A 140 9.58 14.56 23.51
C ALA A 140 10.15 14.33 22.11
N GLY A 141 9.85 13.16 21.54
CA GLY A 141 10.17 12.82 20.18
C GLY A 141 8.98 13.07 19.24
N THR A 142 9.26 13.41 18.00
CA THR A 142 8.29 13.51 16.92
C THR A 142 8.89 13.02 15.62
N ALA A 143 8.14 12.26 14.83
CA ALA A 143 8.55 11.83 13.49
C ALA A 143 7.46 12.12 12.46
N TRP A 144 7.89 12.32 11.21
CA TRP A 144 7.01 12.47 10.06
C TRP A 144 7.51 11.67 8.88
N ALA A 145 6.56 11.16 8.09
CA ALA A 145 6.79 10.65 6.76
C ALA A 145 5.63 11.13 5.86
N VAL A 146 5.99 11.86 4.82
CA VAL A 146 5.05 12.42 3.84
C VAL A 146 5.51 12.00 2.46
N GLN A 147 4.58 11.55 1.64
CA GLN A 147 4.84 11.29 0.24
C GLN A 147 3.67 11.76 -0.63
N GLY A 148 3.97 12.13 -1.85
CA GLY A 148 2.95 12.49 -2.81
C GLY A 148 3.47 12.34 -4.22
N TRP A 149 2.55 12.24 -5.17
CA TRP A 149 2.91 12.21 -6.57
C TRP A 149 1.92 12.98 -7.42
N LEU A 150 2.42 13.45 -8.54
CA LEU A 150 1.66 14.08 -9.62
C LEU A 150 2.07 13.42 -10.94
N GLY A 151 1.12 13.00 -11.76
CA GLY A 151 1.44 12.39 -13.04
C GLY A 151 0.30 11.61 -13.66
N THR A 152 0.66 10.71 -14.56
CA THR A 152 -0.25 9.80 -15.24
C THR A 152 -0.19 8.41 -14.56
N ASP A 153 -0.89 7.43 -15.12
CA ASP A 153 -0.84 6.05 -14.64
C ASP A 153 0.56 5.43 -14.76
N LEU A 154 1.36 5.88 -15.75
CA LEU A 154 2.67 5.29 -16.04
C LEU A 154 3.84 6.16 -15.59
N ASP A 155 3.68 7.49 -15.62
CA ASP A 155 4.78 8.43 -15.38
C ASP A 155 4.38 9.38 -14.24
N ARG A 156 5.14 9.40 -13.15
CA ARG A 156 4.84 10.15 -11.94
C ARG A 156 6.05 10.92 -11.44
N LEU A 157 5.82 12.13 -10.98
CA LEU A 157 6.78 12.88 -10.19
C LEU A 157 6.44 12.70 -8.72
N TRP A 158 7.35 12.12 -7.96
CA TRP A 158 7.22 11.88 -6.54
C TRP A 158 7.94 12.96 -5.74
N LEU A 159 7.32 13.39 -4.66
CA LEU A 159 7.93 14.17 -3.59
C LEU A 159 7.78 13.38 -2.29
N ARG A 160 8.89 13.17 -1.59
CA ARG A 160 8.92 12.49 -0.29
C ARG A 160 9.70 13.33 0.71
N SER A 161 9.34 13.23 1.96
CA SER A 161 10.07 13.84 3.08
C SER A 161 9.86 13.01 4.32
N GLU A 162 10.95 12.69 4.98
CA GLU A 162 10.96 11.99 6.26
C GLU A 162 11.83 12.75 7.25
N GLY A 163 11.58 12.53 8.53
CA GLY A 163 12.46 13.07 9.55
C GLY A 163 11.99 12.80 10.97
N GLU A 164 12.93 13.01 11.88
CA GLU A 164 12.77 12.80 13.31
C GLU A 164 13.36 13.98 14.10
N ARG A 165 12.68 14.34 15.19
CA ARG A 165 13.15 15.34 16.13
C ARG A 165 12.99 14.84 17.56
N VAL A 166 14.01 14.97 18.36
CA VAL A 166 14.03 14.62 19.78
C VAL A 166 14.49 15.83 20.59
N ASP A 167 13.78 16.18 21.63
CA ASP A 167 14.07 17.33 22.51
C ASP A 167 14.34 18.64 21.75
N GLY A 168 13.61 18.84 20.64
CA GLY A 168 13.76 20.03 19.79
C GLY A 168 14.92 20.01 18.82
N HIS A 169 15.79 19.00 18.86
CA HIS A 169 16.88 18.76 17.90
C HIS A 169 16.38 17.90 16.73
N THR A 170 16.88 18.15 15.54
CA THR A 170 16.56 17.35 14.35
C THR A 170 17.61 16.26 14.21
N GLU A 171 17.20 15.03 14.44
CA GLU A 171 18.06 13.86 14.35
C GLU A 171 18.23 13.41 12.90
N SER A 172 17.11 13.39 12.16
CA SER A 172 17.12 13.14 10.73
C SER A 172 16.11 14.04 10.02
N ALA A 173 16.43 14.44 8.79
CA ALA A 173 15.47 15.11 7.92
C ALA A 173 15.95 15.06 6.48
N ASP A 174 15.09 14.66 5.58
CA ASP A 174 15.36 14.64 4.14
C ASP A 174 14.18 15.08 3.29
N VAL A 175 14.47 15.36 2.03
CA VAL A 175 13.50 15.57 0.96
C VAL A 175 14.00 14.87 -0.30
N GLU A 176 13.12 14.11 -0.94
CA GLU A 176 13.40 13.45 -2.21
C GLU A 176 12.46 13.98 -3.31
N VAL A 177 13.01 14.19 -4.49
CA VAL A 177 12.27 14.46 -5.71
C VAL A 177 12.64 13.40 -6.74
N LEU A 178 11.68 12.52 -7.08
CA LEU A 178 11.93 11.36 -7.91
C LEU A 178 10.97 11.32 -9.09
N TYR A 179 11.48 11.02 -10.27
CA TYR A 179 10.67 10.60 -11.40
C TYR A 179 10.47 9.09 -11.32
N GLY A 180 9.23 8.66 -11.35
CA GLY A 180 8.82 7.26 -11.32
C GLY A 180 8.16 6.83 -12.62
N ARG A 181 8.49 5.63 -13.09
CA ARG A 181 7.87 5.01 -14.24
C ARG A 181 7.45 3.58 -13.94
N SER A 182 6.19 3.28 -14.21
CA SER A 182 5.66 1.92 -14.09
C SER A 182 6.25 1.02 -15.18
N VAL A 183 7.04 0.04 -14.75
CA VAL A 183 7.73 -0.90 -15.64
C VAL A 183 7.06 -2.28 -15.65
N ALA A 184 6.26 -2.56 -14.64
CA ALA A 184 5.45 -3.78 -14.53
C ALA A 184 4.15 -3.48 -13.79
N ARG A 185 3.21 -4.41 -13.78
CA ARG A 185 1.87 -4.22 -13.19
C ARG A 185 1.90 -3.67 -11.75
N TRP A 186 2.88 -4.06 -10.96
CA TRP A 186 2.98 -3.74 -9.54
C TRP A 186 4.31 -3.09 -9.17
N TRP A 187 5.13 -2.68 -10.15
CA TRP A 187 6.47 -2.18 -9.90
C TRP A 187 6.77 -0.93 -10.70
N ASP A 188 7.23 0.08 -9.98
CA ASP A 188 7.75 1.32 -10.53
C ASP A 188 9.27 1.36 -10.32
N VAL A 189 9.98 1.88 -11.30
CA VAL A 189 11.37 2.30 -11.16
C VAL A 189 11.36 3.79 -10.90
N VAL A 190 12.14 4.24 -9.93
CA VAL A 190 12.25 5.66 -9.56
C VAL A 190 13.69 6.13 -9.70
N ALA A 191 13.88 7.37 -10.12
CA ALA A 191 15.20 8.01 -10.17
C ALA A 191 15.08 9.51 -9.92
N GLY A 192 16.05 10.10 -9.19
CA GLY A 192 16.00 11.51 -8.88
C GLY A 192 17.10 11.97 -7.92
N ILE A 193 16.73 12.87 -7.02
CA ILE A 193 17.64 13.47 -6.06
C ILE A 193 17.04 13.41 -4.64
N ARG A 194 17.93 13.30 -3.67
CA ARG A 194 17.65 13.42 -2.24
C ARG A 194 18.55 14.49 -1.64
N HIS A 195 18.00 15.31 -0.77
CA HIS A 195 18.73 16.26 0.04
C HIS A 195 18.51 15.94 1.52
N ASP A 196 19.58 15.61 2.22
CA ASP A 196 19.58 15.41 3.67
C ASP A 196 19.89 16.74 4.35
N PHE A 197 19.07 17.16 5.28
CA PHE A 197 19.27 18.34 6.14
C PHE A 197 19.99 17.97 7.43
N ALA A 198 19.80 16.74 7.92
CA ALA A 198 20.35 16.15 9.13
C ALA A 198 20.49 14.62 8.96
N PRO A 199 21.35 13.96 9.75
CA PRO A 199 22.23 14.47 10.80
C PRO A 199 23.46 15.23 10.24
N GLY A 200 24.05 16.05 11.07
CA GLY A 200 25.28 16.79 10.75
C GLY A 200 25.13 17.81 9.62
N GLY A 201 26.11 17.91 8.73
CA GLY A 201 26.06 18.81 7.58
C GLY A 201 25.14 18.28 6.48
N SER A 202 24.43 19.19 5.78
CA SER A 202 23.56 18.79 4.65
C SER A 202 24.34 18.10 3.53
N GLN A 203 23.69 17.15 2.87
CA GLN A 203 24.29 16.37 1.79
C GLN A 203 23.26 16.07 0.69
N ASP A 204 23.75 16.12 -0.56
CA ASP A 204 22.95 15.77 -1.72
C ASP A 204 23.33 14.41 -2.29
N PHE A 205 22.30 13.67 -2.74
CA PHE A 205 22.45 12.36 -3.35
C PHE A 205 21.69 12.29 -4.66
N ALA A 206 22.25 11.59 -5.62
CA ALA A 206 21.48 11.01 -6.71
C ALA A 206 20.83 9.71 -6.20
N ALA A 207 19.58 9.50 -6.53
CA ALA A 207 18.77 8.36 -6.10
C ALA A 207 18.32 7.52 -7.28
N ILE A 208 18.33 6.20 -7.14
CA ILE A 208 17.71 5.25 -8.06
C ILE A 208 17.13 4.09 -7.26
N GLY A 209 15.92 3.67 -7.58
CA GLY A 209 15.25 2.65 -6.80
C GLY A 209 14.10 1.97 -7.53
N VAL A 210 13.49 1.06 -6.80
CA VAL A 210 12.27 0.36 -7.18
C VAL A 210 11.28 0.46 -6.03
N MET A 211 10.00 0.55 -6.37
CA MET A 211 8.91 0.51 -5.41
C MET A 211 7.73 -0.26 -5.97
N GLY A 212 6.99 -0.94 -5.13
CA GLY A 212 5.82 -1.67 -5.60
C GLY A 212 5.29 -2.70 -4.62
N LEU A 213 4.38 -3.53 -5.13
CA LEU A 213 3.75 -4.60 -4.36
C LEU A 213 4.38 -5.95 -4.71
N ALA A 214 5.04 -6.54 -3.72
CA ALA A 214 5.52 -7.91 -3.76
C ALA A 214 4.36 -8.92 -3.57
N PRO A 215 4.57 -10.24 -3.81
CA PRO A 215 3.56 -11.25 -3.52
C PRO A 215 3.00 -11.13 -2.10
N TYR A 216 1.70 -11.42 -1.94
CA TYR A 216 0.94 -11.25 -0.70
C TYR A 216 0.70 -9.79 -0.28
N LEU A 217 0.87 -8.82 -1.20
CA LEU A 217 0.62 -7.38 -0.98
C LEU A 217 1.59 -6.71 0.00
N PHE A 218 2.81 -7.21 0.13
CA PHE A 218 3.85 -6.46 0.81
C PHE A 218 4.24 -5.25 -0.04
N GLU A 219 4.15 -4.06 0.54
CA GLU A 219 4.71 -2.86 -0.05
C GLU A 219 6.23 -2.88 0.17
N VAL A 220 6.97 -2.73 -0.91
CA VAL A 220 8.44 -2.76 -0.87
C VAL A 220 8.98 -1.53 -1.56
N GLN A 221 9.88 -0.84 -0.90
CA GLN A 221 10.68 0.24 -1.46
C GLN A 221 12.16 -0.07 -1.24
N ALA A 222 12.96 0.05 -2.29
CA ALA A 222 14.40 -0.13 -2.21
C ALA A 222 15.08 0.92 -3.08
N THR A 223 15.84 1.83 -2.45
CA THR A 223 16.50 2.95 -3.11
C THR A 223 17.98 2.97 -2.79
N GLY A 224 18.81 3.08 -3.80
CA GLY A 224 20.23 3.31 -3.70
C GLY A 224 20.58 4.77 -3.93
N TYR A 225 21.58 5.29 -3.23
CA TYR A 225 21.99 6.68 -3.23
C TYR A 225 23.48 6.82 -3.49
N ILE A 226 23.84 7.86 -4.25
CA ILE A 226 25.24 8.24 -4.51
C ILE A 226 25.39 9.71 -4.20
N GLY A 227 26.11 10.03 -3.13
CA GLY A 227 26.33 11.40 -2.65
C GLY A 227 27.48 12.11 -3.35
N GLN A 228 27.48 13.45 -3.31
CA GLN A 228 28.51 14.31 -3.91
C GLN A 228 29.91 14.01 -3.39
N SER A 229 30.06 13.64 -2.12
CA SER A 229 31.33 13.28 -1.50
C SER A 229 31.78 11.86 -1.83
N GLY A 230 31.06 11.14 -2.71
CA GLY A 230 31.29 9.72 -3.02
C GLY A 230 30.79 8.79 -1.90
N GLN A 231 29.96 9.28 -0.97
CA GLN A 231 29.19 8.44 -0.06
C GLN A 231 28.17 7.67 -0.86
N THR A 232 28.01 6.39 -0.56
CA THR A 232 26.93 5.57 -1.09
C THR A 232 26.02 5.13 0.05
N ALA A 233 24.73 5.05 -0.21
CA ALA A 233 23.77 4.54 0.76
C ALA A 233 22.70 3.69 0.05
N ALA A 234 21.98 2.91 0.82
CA ALA A 234 20.77 2.22 0.36
C ALA A 234 19.78 2.14 1.51
N ARG A 235 18.49 2.34 1.19
CA ARG A 235 17.39 2.16 2.12
C ARG A 235 16.45 1.09 1.56
N ILE A 236 16.02 0.20 2.41
CA ILE A 236 15.01 -0.82 2.11
C ILE A 236 13.91 -0.68 3.15
N GLU A 237 12.68 -0.51 2.68
CA GLU A 237 11.48 -0.51 3.51
C GLU A 237 10.52 -1.58 3.02
N VAL A 238 9.91 -2.28 3.97
CA VAL A 238 8.88 -3.29 3.72
C VAL A 238 7.73 -3.05 4.69
N GLU A 239 6.54 -2.87 4.13
CA GLU A 239 5.32 -2.64 4.89
C GLU A 239 4.25 -3.67 4.50
N TYR A 240 3.37 -3.97 5.44
CA TYR A 240 2.20 -4.79 5.20
C TYR A 240 0.98 -4.26 5.95
N GLU A 241 -0.18 -4.18 5.28
CA GLU A 241 -1.44 -3.78 5.91
C GLU A 241 -2.32 -5.01 6.17
N MET A 242 -2.42 -5.42 7.44
CA MET A 242 -3.27 -6.53 7.88
C MET A 242 -4.61 -6.00 8.38
N LEU A 243 -5.68 -6.23 7.64
CA LEU A 243 -7.03 -5.85 8.04
C LEU A 243 -7.55 -6.83 9.10
N LEU A 244 -7.55 -6.41 10.38
CA LEU A 244 -8.17 -7.17 11.47
C LEU A 244 -9.70 -7.04 11.43
N THR A 245 -10.18 -5.87 11.02
CA THR A 245 -11.58 -5.57 10.70
C THR A 245 -11.63 -4.62 9.52
N ASN A 246 -12.81 -4.22 9.05
CA ASN A 246 -12.95 -3.23 7.98
C ASN A 246 -12.39 -1.83 8.31
N ARG A 247 -12.02 -1.57 9.58
CA ARG A 247 -11.51 -0.28 10.07
C ARG A 247 -10.29 -0.38 10.95
N LEU A 248 -10.01 -1.57 11.48
CA LEU A 248 -8.86 -1.79 12.36
C LEU A 248 -7.79 -2.53 11.56
N ILE A 249 -6.65 -1.88 11.39
CA ILE A 249 -5.55 -2.32 10.54
C ILE A 249 -4.30 -2.44 11.41
N LEU A 250 -3.64 -3.59 11.34
CA LEU A 250 -2.34 -3.79 11.93
C LEU A 250 -1.28 -3.65 10.84
N GLN A 251 -0.33 -2.75 11.05
CA GLN A 251 0.68 -2.34 10.06
C GLN A 251 2.07 -2.60 10.64
N PRO A 252 2.68 -3.77 10.36
CA PRO A 252 4.12 -3.97 10.54
C PRO A 252 4.91 -3.24 9.44
N VAL A 253 5.99 -2.60 9.86
CA VAL A 253 6.96 -1.92 9.00
C VAL A 253 8.35 -2.38 9.39
N LEU A 254 9.20 -2.65 8.42
CA LEU A 254 10.62 -2.92 8.60
C LEU A 254 11.42 -1.99 7.68
N GLU A 255 12.35 -1.26 8.24
CA GLU A 255 13.25 -0.38 7.51
C GLU A 255 14.71 -0.73 7.82
N ALA A 256 15.59 -0.60 6.85
CA ALA A 256 17.02 -0.83 7.01
C ALA A 256 17.83 0.14 6.15
N ASP A 257 18.77 0.84 6.78
CA ASP A 257 19.69 1.77 6.14
C ASP A 257 21.10 1.22 6.07
N PHE A 258 21.69 1.32 4.90
CA PHE A 258 23.05 0.86 4.60
C PHE A 258 23.88 2.02 4.08
N TYR A 259 25.14 2.10 4.51
CA TYR A 259 26.10 3.08 4.01
C TYR A 259 27.39 2.42 3.55
N GLY A 260 27.99 2.96 2.47
CA GLY A 260 29.20 2.38 1.88
C GLY A 260 30.49 2.70 2.64
N ARG A 261 30.47 3.74 3.47
CA ARG A 261 31.64 4.15 4.28
C ARG A 261 31.19 4.90 5.54
N ASN A 262 32.10 4.94 6.51
CA ASN A 262 31.93 5.71 7.73
C ASN A 262 31.90 7.21 7.47
N ASP A 263 31.02 7.91 8.15
CA ASP A 263 30.95 9.36 8.23
C ASP A 263 30.78 9.80 9.70
N PRO A 264 31.89 9.96 10.43
CA PRO A 264 31.84 10.32 11.85
C PRO A 264 31.19 11.68 12.14
N GLN A 265 31.18 12.60 11.16
CA GLN A 265 30.52 13.90 11.34
C GLN A 265 29.00 13.82 11.36
N ARG A 266 28.48 12.71 10.87
CA ARG A 266 27.04 12.41 10.81
C ARG A 266 26.65 11.25 11.73
N GLY A 267 27.60 10.71 12.52
CA GLY A 267 27.34 9.54 13.36
C GLY A 267 27.03 8.26 12.58
N ILE A 268 27.44 8.18 11.29
CA ILE A 268 27.06 7.08 10.38
C ILE A 268 28.23 6.11 10.20
N GLY A 269 27.99 4.83 10.45
CA GLY A 269 28.90 3.73 10.17
C GLY A 269 28.64 3.04 8.84
N SER A 270 29.67 2.41 8.27
CA SER A 270 29.53 1.63 7.04
C SER A 270 28.91 0.26 7.27
N GLY A 271 28.23 -0.26 6.24
CA GLY A 271 27.46 -1.50 6.27
C GLY A 271 26.01 -1.24 6.65
N LEU A 272 25.36 -2.17 7.33
CA LEU A 272 24.07 -1.94 7.97
C LEU A 272 24.27 -0.92 9.09
N SER A 273 23.68 0.26 8.95
CA SER A 273 23.81 1.37 9.89
C SER A 273 22.71 1.29 10.95
N THR A 274 21.46 1.29 10.50
CA THR A 274 20.28 1.22 11.36
C THR A 274 19.27 0.22 10.80
N ALA A 275 18.47 -0.35 11.69
CA ALA A 275 17.26 -1.06 11.31
C ALA A 275 16.15 -0.71 12.30
N GLU A 276 14.97 -0.42 11.76
CA GLU A 276 13.75 -0.15 12.51
C GLU A 276 12.71 -1.24 12.26
N ALA A 277 12.02 -1.65 13.31
CA ALA A 277 10.86 -2.51 13.26
C ALA A 277 9.69 -1.82 13.97
N GLY A 278 8.69 -1.43 13.22
CA GLY A 278 7.48 -0.79 13.72
C GLY A 278 6.27 -1.71 13.66
N LEU A 279 5.40 -1.61 14.66
CA LEU A 279 4.08 -2.26 14.63
C LEU A 279 3.04 -1.23 15.07
N ARG A 280 2.20 -0.80 14.14
CA ARG A 280 1.19 0.23 14.37
C ARG A 280 -0.21 -0.36 14.26
N LEU A 281 -1.08 -0.07 15.23
CA LEU A 281 -2.49 -0.44 15.21
C LEU A 281 -3.31 0.80 14.88
N ARG A 282 -3.81 0.84 13.65
CA ARG A 282 -4.49 1.98 13.05
C ARG A 282 -6.00 1.77 13.04
N TYR A 283 -6.77 2.80 13.40
CA TYR A 283 -8.22 2.79 13.32
C TYR A 283 -8.74 3.83 12.34
N GLU A 284 -9.34 3.40 11.23
CA GLU A 284 -9.95 4.29 10.24
C GLU A 284 -11.26 4.90 10.75
N ILE A 285 -11.20 6.13 11.24
CA ILE A 285 -12.39 6.92 11.55
C ILE A 285 -13.12 7.26 10.24
N SER A 286 -12.37 7.69 9.25
CA SER A 286 -12.77 7.78 7.85
C SER A 286 -11.69 7.12 6.99
N ARG A 287 -11.96 6.88 5.72
CA ARG A 287 -10.96 6.34 4.78
C ARG A 287 -9.70 7.22 4.70
N GLN A 288 -9.87 8.51 4.86
CA GLN A 288 -8.81 9.51 4.72
C GLN A 288 -8.10 9.85 6.02
N PHE A 289 -8.64 9.48 7.18
CA PHE A 289 -8.10 9.80 8.49
C PHE A 289 -8.10 8.62 9.43
N ALA A 290 -6.94 8.24 9.90
CA ALA A 290 -6.74 7.12 10.80
C ALA A 290 -5.71 7.43 11.89
N PRO A 291 -6.14 7.67 13.14
CA PRO A 291 -5.24 7.67 14.29
C PRO A 291 -4.72 6.26 14.57
N TYR A 292 -3.54 6.19 15.18
CA TYR A 292 -2.93 4.92 15.58
C TYR A 292 -2.13 5.02 16.87
N LEU A 293 -1.90 3.85 17.46
CA LEU A 293 -0.90 3.60 18.48
C LEU A 293 0.06 2.55 17.96
N GLY A 294 1.34 2.65 18.33
CA GLY A 294 2.34 1.71 17.86
C GLY A 294 3.48 1.50 18.85
N ILE A 295 4.28 0.50 18.53
CA ILE A 295 5.57 0.24 19.17
C ILE A 295 6.59 0.23 18.05
N VAL A 296 7.68 0.94 18.26
CA VAL A 296 8.81 1.04 17.32
C VAL A 296 10.07 0.63 18.06
N HIS A 297 10.84 -0.25 17.46
CA HIS A 297 12.14 -0.66 17.93
C HIS A 297 13.19 -0.34 16.86
N GLU A 298 14.11 0.53 17.21
CA GLU A 298 15.25 0.90 16.37
C GLU A 298 16.54 0.33 16.96
N ARG A 299 17.46 -0.04 16.08
CA ARG A 299 18.80 -0.49 16.46
C ARG A 299 19.83 0.02 15.49
N ALA A 300 20.89 0.62 16.04
CA ALA A 300 22.12 0.93 15.34
C ALA A 300 23.07 -0.28 15.34
N PHE A 301 23.88 -0.40 14.31
CA PHE A 301 24.82 -1.50 14.10
C PHE A 301 26.23 -0.99 13.80
N GLY A 302 27.21 -1.83 14.12
CA GLY A 302 28.63 -1.58 13.79
C GLY A 302 29.12 -0.22 14.27
N ARG A 303 29.78 0.54 13.39
CA ARG A 303 30.33 1.86 13.77
C ARG A 303 29.25 2.90 14.08
N THR A 304 28.02 2.76 13.58
CA THR A 304 26.93 3.65 13.99
C THR A 304 26.59 3.47 15.46
N ALA A 305 26.53 2.22 15.94
CA ALA A 305 26.33 1.94 17.34
C ALA A 305 27.49 2.50 18.20
N ASP A 306 28.74 2.31 17.75
CA ASP A 306 29.90 2.85 18.47
C ASP A 306 29.83 4.38 18.58
N PHE A 307 29.41 5.09 17.52
CA PHE A 307 29.27 6.55 17.55
C PHE A 307 28.19 7.02 18.50
N ARG A 308 27.03 6.34 18.54
CA ARG A 308 25.98 6.64 19.52
C ARG A 308 26.47 6.44 20.95
N GLU A 309 27.15 5.34 21.23
CA GLU A 309 27.71 5.07 22.56
C GLU A 309 28.79 6.11 22.95
N GLU A 310 29.64 6.58 22.00
CA GLU A 310 30.61 7.66 22.20
C GLU A 310 29.93 8.99 22.56
N GLU A 311 28.71 9.25 22.06
CA GLU A 311 27.85 10.42 22.38
C GLU A 311 27.02 10.23 23.65
N GLY A 312 27.02 9.03 24.20
CA GLY A 312 26.29 8.67 25.42
C GLY A 312 24.85 8.24 25.17
N GLU A 313 24.54 7.88 23.93
CA GLU A 313 23.24 7.35 23.53
C GLU A 313 23.25 5.82 23.47
N ASP A 314 22.07 5.22 23.61
CA ASP A 314 21.92 3.78 23.48
C ASP A 314 21.96 3.34 22.01
N ALA A 315 22.61 2.20 21.74
CA ALA A 315 22.62 1.60 20.40
C ALA A 315 21.25 1.03 19.96
N SER A 316 20.28 0.95 20.85
CA SER A 316 18.91 0.51 20.53
C SER A 316 17.90 1.22 21.41
N ASP A 317 16.76 1.56 20.81
CA ASP A 317 15.64 2.19 21.47
C ASP A 317 14.34 1.45 21.19
N THR A 318 13.41 1.45 22.16
CA THR A 318 12.06 0.91 22.01
C THR A 318 11.07 1.90 22.56
N ARG A 319 10.29 2.50 21.67
CA ARG A 319 9.36 3.57 22.00
C ARG A 319 7.90 3.21 21.67
N VAL A 320 6.98 3.68 22.51
CA VAL A 320 5.55 3.68 22.23
C VAL A 320 5.20 4.97 21.55
N VAL A 321 4.60 4.88 20.37
CA VAL A 321 4.25 6.03 19.54
C VAL A 321 2.75 6.19 19.42
N ALA A 322 2.28 7.44 19.34
CA ALA A 322 0.92 7.79 18.99
C ALA A 322 0.92 8.79 17.84
N GLY A 323 0.08 8.55 16.85
CA GLY A 323 0.08 9.38 15.66
C GLY A 323 -1.18 9.23 14.83
N PHE A 324 -1.13 9.80 13.63
CA PHE A 324 -2.21 9.68 12.66
C PHE A 324 -1.68 9.65 11.23
N ARG A 325 -2.47 9.02 10.36
CA ARG A 325 -2.29 8.96 8.90
C ARG A 325 -3.41 9.73 8.21
N LEU A 326 -3.05 10.47 7.17
CA LEU A 326 -3.98 11.22 6.31
C LEU A 326 -3.63 11.01 4.85
N TRP A 327 -4.66 10.93 3.97
CA TRP A 327 -4.42 10.95 2.54
C TRP A 327 -5.50 11.74 1.78
N PHE A 328 -5.11 12.27 0.61
CA PHE A 328 -5.94 13.12 -0.23
C PHE A 328 -5.79 12.76 -1.70
#